data_668ca0c3a69193d4950f4b169eef28b8
#
_entry.id   668ca0c3a69193d4950f4b169eef28b8
#
_cell.length_a   1.000
_cell.length_b   1.000
_cell.length_c   1.000
_cell.angle_alpha   90.00
_cell.angle_beta   90.00
_cell.angle_gamma   90.00
#
_symmetry.space_group_name_H-M   'P 1'
#
loop_
_entity.id
_entity.type
_entity.pdbx_description
1 polymer ?
#
loop_
_entity_poly.entity_id
_entity_poly.type
_entity_poly.pdbx_seq_one_letter_code
_entity_poly.pdbx_strand_id
1 'polypeptide(L)'
;MIKHFNPKWYFQDRLTEIDQQKIEDMFADIYNDGDGFGIPKDWQRLCRVTSTDRKSDGNPIWEDFLNILTPYQNKFLSEIETYWETELVCDNVWVNKYTEGDFQEVHNHCHPDYNIAMVYFHRCDGSQFHFFDSSWTEYRSSGLDYIMNVPGDEVSQLEVEQGDIIMFPTNYPHFVSPNMREELRITFAGNFKMQRRPMTIREVTL
;
A
#
# COMPACT_ATOMS: atom_id res chain seq x y z
N MET A 1 -4.93 28.78 -21.91
CA MET A 1 -5.20 28.17 -20.60
C MET A 1 -4.64 26.74 -20.62
N ILE A 2 -3.68 26.43 -19.77
CA ILE A 2 -3.15 25.06 -19.62
C ILE A 2 -4.13 24.26 -18.76
N LYS A 3 -4.47 23.06 -19.20
CA LYS A 3 -5.33 22.13 -18.45
C LYS A 3 -4.53 20.87 -18.14
N HIS A 4 -4.59 20.44 -16.89
CA HIS A 4 -4.01 19.18 -16.45
C HIS A 4 -5.03 18.05 -16.56
N PHE A 5 -4.57 16.82 -16.78
CA PHE A 5 -5.41 15.62 -16.84
C PHE A 5 -4.72 14.48 -16.10
N ASN A 6 -5.52 13.56 -15.57
CA ASN A 6 -5.09 12.38 -14.81
C ASN A 6 -4.12 12.71 -13.65
N PRO A 7 -4.54 13.50 -12.65
CA PRO A 7 -3.70 13.74 -11.48
C PRO A 7 -3.46 12.43 -10.74
N LYS A 8 -2.20 12.17 -10.41
CA LYS A 8 -1.85 11.08 -9.49
C LYS A 8 -2.16 11.52 -8.07
N TRP A 9 -2.61 10.58 -7.25
CA TRP A 9 -2.96 10.82 -5.85
C TRP A 9 -2.65 9.58 -5.01
N TYR A 10 -2.42 9.78 -3.74
CA TYR A 10 -2.47 8.77 -2.70
C TYR A 10 -3.08 9.37 -1.44
N PHE A 11 -3.68 8.52 -0.65
CA PHE A 11 -4.16 8.85 0.69
C PHE A 11 -3.10 8.46 1.70
N GLN A 12 -2.89 9.28 2.73
CA GLN A 12 -2.01 8.97 3.87
C GLN A 12 -2.69 9.34 5.17
N ASP A 13 -2.61 8.46 6.14
CA ASP A 13 -3.08 8.67 7.51
C ASP A 13 -2.13 7.95 8.47
N ARG A 14 -2.33 8.14 9.77
CA ARG A 14 -1.54 7.48 10.81
C ARG A 14 -2.44 6.72 11.77
N LEU A 15 -2.11 5.47 12.04
CA LEU A 15 -2.78 4.67 13.05
C LEU A 15 -2.53 5.25 14.45
N THR A 16 -3.54 5.18 15.32
CA THR A 16 -3.37 5.53 16.73
C THR A 16 -2.32 4.61 17.39
N GLU A 17 -1.64 5.10 18.43
CA GLU A 17 -0.68 4.28 19.20
C GLU A 17 -1.33 3.00 19.75
N ILE A 18 -2.61 3.07 20.13
CA ILE A 18 -3.38 1.90 20.60
C ILE A 18 -3.52 0.86 19.49
N ASP A 19 -3.84 1.28 18.27
CA ASP A 19 -4.03 0.36 17.15
C ASP A 19 -2.69 -0.20 16.66
N GLN A 20 -1.62 0.59 16.68
CA GLN A 20 -0.25 0.13 16.41
C GLN A 20 0.16 -0.96 17.42
N GLN A 21 -0.12 -0.74 18.72
CA GLN A 21 0.21 -1.73 19.75
C GLN A 21 -0.61 -3.01 19.62
N LYS A 22 -1.89 -2.94 19.28
CA LYS A 22 -2.71 -4.13 19.00
C LYS A 22 -2.13 -4.96 17.86
N ILE A 23 -1.70 -4.30 16.77
CA ILE A 23 -1.09 -5.00 15.63
C ILE A 23 0.25 -5.63 16.05
N GLU A 24 1.07 -4.91 16.82
CA GLU A 24 2.31 -5.47 17.36
C GLU A 24 2.04 -6.73 18.20
N ASP A 25 1.10 -6.68 19.14
CA ASP A 25 0.75 -7.81 20.01
C ASP A 25 0.23 -9.02 19.21
N MET A 26 -0.53 -8.76 18.13
CA MET A 26 -1.09 -9.81 17.29
C MET A 26 -0.04 -10.51 16.43
N PHE A 27 0.99 -9.81 15.98
CA PHE A 27 1.93 -10.31 14.97
C PHE A 27 3.36 -10.51 15.51
N ALA A 28 3.63 -10.19 16.78
CA ALA A 28 4.98 -10.28 17.37
C ALA A 28 5.62 -11.66 17.19
N ASP A 29 4.86 -12.73 17.40
CA ASP A 29 5.35 -14.10 17.23
C ASP A 29 5.65 -14.42 15.76
N ILE A 30 4.88 -13.89 14.84
CA ILE A 30 5.06 -14.09 13.39
C ILE A 30 6.37 -13.47 12.90
N TYR A 31 6.77 -12.31 13.44
CA TYR A 31 8.03 -11.68 13.06
C TYR A 31 9.25 -12.42 13.56
N ASN A 32 9.13 -13.01 14.75
CA ASN A 32 10.21 -13.69 15.45
C ASN A 32 10.39 -15.14 14.98
N ASP A 33 9.32 -15.73 14.44
CA ASP A 33 9.35 -17.11 13.93
C ASP A 33 9.88 -17.10 12.48
N GLY A 34 11.09 -17.64 12.30
CA GLY A 34 11.77 -17.62 10.99
C GLY A 34 11.11 -18.49 9.92
N ASP A 35 10.17 -19.35 10.30
CA ASP A 35 9.66 -20.43 9.45
C ASP A 35 8.46 -20.03 8.57
N GLY A 36 7.79 -18.89 8.85
CA GLY A 36 6.64 -18.42 8.07
C GLY A 36 6.99 -17.53 6.87
N PHE A 37 8.24 -17.07 6.79
CA PHE A 37 8.66 -16.12 5.75
C PHE A 37 9.48 -16.81 4.65
N GLY A 38 9.01 -16.68 3.41
CA GLY A 38 9.71 -17.17 2.23
C GLY A 38 9.99 -16.05 1.23
N ILE A 39 10.86 -16.34 0.27
CA ILE A 39 11.00 -15.51 -0.92
C ILE A 39 10.03 -16.11 -1.96
N PRO A 40 9.08 -15.33 -2.50
CA PRO A 40 8.22 -15.80 -3.58
C PRO A 40 9.06 -16.34 -4.74
N LYS A 41 8.58 -17.40 -5.41
CA LYS A 41 9.34 -18.10 -6.45
C LYS A 41 9.82 -17.19 -7.59
N ASP A 42 9.03 -16.15 -7.87
CA ASP A 42 9.28 -15.19 -8.94
C ASP A 42 10.12 -13.99 -8.49
N TRP A 43 10.43 -13.89 -7.19
CA TRP A 43 11.20 -12.81 -6.60
C TRP A 43 12.60 -13.30 -6.24
N GLN A 44 13.57 -13.06 -7.09
CA GLN A 44 14.93 -13.50 -6.87
C GLN A 44 15.65 -12.60 -5.85
N ARG A 45 15.58 -12.93 -4.55
CA ARG A 45 16.36 -12.33 -3.46
C ARG A 45 15.96 -10.89 -3.08
N LEU A 46 14.71 -10.51 -3.20
CA LEU A 46 14.32 -9.11 -3.01
C LEU A 46 13.90 -8.80 -1.59
N CYS A 47 12.97 -9.54 -1.05
CA CYS A 47 12.55 -9.47 0.36
C CYS A 47 11.91 -10.79 0.78
N ARG A 48 11.76 -10.98 2.08
CA ARG A 48 11.02 -12.12 2.64
C ARG A 48 9.56 -11.71 2.85
N VAL A 49 8.66 -12.48 2.29
CA VAL A 49 7.23 -12.24 2.39
C VAL A 49 6.56 -13.42 3.04
N THR A 50 5.71 -13.18 4.03
CA THR A 50 4.64 -14.13 4.29
C THR A 50 3.50 -13.76 3.37
N SER A 51 3.24 -14.55 2.39
CA SER A 51 1.94 -14.46 1.74
C SER A 51 0.97 -15.37 2.49
N THR A 52 0.40 -14.90 3.55
CA THR A 52 -0.83 -15.47 4.04
C THR A 52 -1.94 -14.79 3.25
N ASP A 53 -2.22 -15.38 2.10
CA ASP A 53 -3.42 -15.07 1.37
C ASP A 53 -4.60 -15.38 2.31
N ARG A 54 -5.34 -14.35 2.70
CA ARG A 54 -6.55 -14.48 3.52
C ARG A 54 -7.52 -15.55 3.00
N LYS A 55 -7.53 -15.80 1.68
CA LYS A 55 -8.35 -16.82 1.06
C LYS A 55 -7.83 -18.23 1.28
N SER A 56 -6.54 -18.40 1.56
CA SER A 56 -5.91 -19.71 1.62
C SER A 56 -5.79 -20.30 3.02
N ASP A 57 -5.69 -19.50 4.08
CA ASP A 57 -5.43 -20.02 5.43
C ASP A 57 -6.56 -19.81 6.44
N GLY A 58 -7.53 -18.92 6.16
CA GLY A 58 -8.68 -18.67 7.04
C GLY A 58 -8.29 -18.25 8.46
N ASN A 59 -7.07 -17.75 8.65
CA ASN A 59 -6.57 -17.34 9.95
C ASN A 59 -7.31 -16.11 10.46
N PRO A 60 -8.02 -16.20 11.61
CA PRO A 60 -8.81 -15.08 12.14
C PRO A 60 -8.01 -13.82 12.45
N ILE A 61 -6.69 -13.93 12.65
CA ILE A 61 -5.81 -12.78 12.89
C ILE A 61 -5.92 -11.72 11.79
N TRP A 62 -6.15 -12.13 10.54
CA TRP A 62 -6.29 -11.19 9.43
C TRP A 62 -7.62 -10.45 9.45
N GLU A 63 -8.68 -11.08 9.98
CA GLU A 63 -9.97 -10.40 10.17
C GLU A 63 -9.85 -9.33 11.26
N ASP A 64 -9.18 -9.66 12.36
CA ASP A 64 -8.93 -8.71 13.45
C ASP A 64 -8.04 -7.55 12.98
N PHE A 65 -7.01 -7.82 12.19
CA PHE A 65 -6.19 -6.78 11.56
C PHE A 65 -7.02 -5.86 10.67
N LEU A 66 -7.84 -6.40 9.79
CA LEU A 66 -8.71 -5.60 8.91
C LEU A 66 -9.76 -4.80 9.70
N ASN A 67 -10.26 -5.34 10.82
CA ASN A 67 -11.15 -4.62 11.71
C ASN A 67 -10.48 -3.40 12.33
N ILE A 68 -9.19 -3.51 12.73
CA ILE A 68 -8.40 -2.37 13.20
C ILE A 68 -8.25 -1.32 12.10
N LEU A 69 -8.09 -1.72 10.83
CA LEU A 69 -7.91 -0.78 9.71
C LEU A 69 -9.22 -0.14 9.23
N THR A 70 -10.38 -0.67 9.60
CA THR A 70 -11.69 -0.18 9.13
C THR A 70 -11.92 1.33 9.32
N PRO A 71 -11.59 1.98 10.45
CA PRO A 71 -11.73 3.42 10.60
C PRO A 71 -10.93 4.23 9.57
N TYR A 72 -9.71 3.80 9.25
CA TYR A 72 -8.82 4.45 8.28
C TYR A 72 -9.30 4.25 6.85
N GLN A 73 -9.83 3.08 6.53
CA GLN A 73 -10.49 2.78 5.25
C GLN A 73 -11.74 3.65 5.05
N ASN A 74 -12.54 3.83 6.09
CA ASN A 74 -13.72 4.69 6.05
C ASN A 74 -13.32 6.17 5.87
N LYS A 75 -12.24 6.61 6.51
CA LYS A 75 -11.70 7.95 6.31
C LYS A 75 -11.26 8.16 4.87
N PHE A 76 -10.49 7.21 4.31
CA PHE A 76 -10.12 7.22 2.90
C PHE A 76 -11.34 7.34 1.98
N LEU A 77 -12.37 6.52 2.18
CA LEU A 77 -13.59 6.56 1.38
C LEU A 77 -14.33 7.90 1.51
N SER A 78 -14.25 8.57 2.66
CA SER A 78 -14.87 9.87 2.87
C SER A 78 -14.14 11.04 2.19
N GLU A 79 -12.85 10.88 1.88
CA GLU A 79 -12.04 11.89 1.21
C GLU A 79 -12.05 11.75 -0.31
N ILE A 80 -12.50 10.61 -0.84
CA ILE A 80 -12.62 10.39 -2.28
C ILE A 80 -14.01 10.79 -2.76
N GLU A 81 -14.04 11.67 -3.75
CA GLU A 81 -15.29 12.00 -4.46
C GLU A 81 -15.69 10.82 -5.37
N THR A 82 -16.83 10.22 -5.08
CA THR A 82 -17.41 9.13 -5.87
C THR A 82 -18.83 9.45 -6.31
N TYR A 83 -19.25 8.89 -7.43
CA TYR A 83 -20.62 9.10 -7.96
C TYR A 83 -21.71 8.33 -7.17
N TRP A 84 -21.33 7.41 -6.31
CA TRP A 84 -22.21 6.56 -5.50
C TRP A 84 -21.49 6.14 -4.23
N GLU A 85 -22.24 5.64 -3.26
CA GLU A 85 -21.64 5.04 -2.08
C GLU A 85 -20.75 3.86 -2.46
N THR A 86 -19.54 3.86 -1.93
CA THR A 86 -18.51 2.84 -2.17
C THR A 86 -18.15 2.09 -0.91
N GLU A 87 -17.63 0.90 -1.11
CA GLU A 87 -17.02 0.08 -0.05
C GLU A 87 -15.66 -0.45 -0.54
N LEU A 88 -14.79 -0.79 0.40
CA LEU A 88 -13.56 -1.53 0.15
C LEU A 88 -13.76 -2.98 0.56
N VAL A 89 -13.54 -3.88 -0.39
CA VAL A 89 -13.52 -5.32 -0.15
C VAL A 89 -12.07 -5.79 -0.26
N CYS A 90 -11.55 -6.37 0.82
CA CYS A 90 -10.21 -6.94 0.82
C CYS A 90 -10.15 -8.17 -0.09
N ASP A 91 -9.19 -8.18 -1.01
CA ASP A 91 -8.86 -9.36 -1.80
C ASP A 91 -7.80 -10.19 -1.08
N ASN A 92 -6.66 -9.59 -0.77
CA ASN A 92 -5.57 -10.22 -0.03
C ASN A 92 -4.79 -9.22 0.82
N VAL A 93 -4.14 -9.74 1.87
CA VAL A 93 -3.21 -9.01 2.73
C VAL A 93 -2.01 -9.89 3.06
N TRP A 94 -0.85 -9.26 3.27
CA TRP A 94 0.38 -9.97 3.62
C TRP A 94 1.34 -9.08 4.42
N VAL A 95 2.35 -9.70 5.04
CA VAL A 95 3.46 -9.02 5.72
C VAL A 95 4.71 -9.11 4.89
N ASN A 96 5.42 -8.00 4.73
CA ASN A 96 6.76 -7.95 4.19
C ASN A 96 7.77 -7.73 5.31
N LYS A 97 8.84 -8.52 5.30
CA LYS A 97 9.97 -8.44 6.22
C LYS A 97 11.23 -8.12 5.43
N TYR A 98 11.87 -7.01 5.76
CA TYR A 98 13.11 -6.55 5.13
C TYR A 98 14.24 -6.56 6.16
N THR A 99 15.20 -7.44 5.99
CA THR A 99 16.47 -7.41 6.69
C THR A 99 17.45 -6.48 5.97
N GLU A 100 18.66 -6.28 6.51
CA GLU A 100 19.68 -5.46 5.86
C GLU A 100 19.93 -5.90 4.41
N GLY A 101 19.89 -4.95 3.48
CA GLY A 101 20.05 -5.17 2.05
C GLY A 101 18.81 -5.62 1.30
N ASP A 102 17.73 -6.01 1.98
CA ASP A 102 16.47 -6.39 1.32
C ASP A 102 15.77 -5.16 0.74
N PHE A 103 15.18 -5.33 -0.44
CA PHE A 103 14.48 -4.29 -1.20
C PHE A 103 13.32 -4.90 -1.99
N GLN A 104 12.55 -4.06 -2.65
CA GLN A 104 11.54 -4.50 -3.60
C GLN A 104 11.66 -3.69 -4.89
N GLU A 105 11.72 -4.37 -6.02
CA GLU A 105 11.86 -3.76 -7.35
C GLU A 105 10.64 -2.93 -7.74
N VAL A 106 10.76 -2.18 -8.83
CA VAL A 106 9.63 -1.44 -9.41
C VAL A 106 8.59 -2.43 -9.92
N HIS A 107 7.40 -2.36 -9.36
CA HIS A 107 6.25 -3.20 -9.73
C HIS A 107 4.94 -2.43 -9.57
N ASN A 108 3.85 -3.05 -9.98
CA ASN A 108 2.49 -2.59 -9.72
C ASN A 108 1.60 -3.79 -9.41
N HIS A 109 0.37 -3.51 -9.00
CA HIS A 109 -0.61 -4.54 -8.64
C HIS A 109 -1.80 -4.56 -9.62
N CYS A 110 -1.55 -4.33 -10.92
CA CYS A 110 -2.62 -4.35 -11.92
C CYS A 110 -3.32 -5.71 -12.00
N HIS A 111 -4.59 -5.74 -11.62
CA HIS A 111 -5.42 -6.94 -11.66
C HIS A 111 -6.90 -6.56 -11.85
N PRO A 112 -7.74 -7.37 -12.51
CA PRO A 112 -9.15 -7.06 -12.71
C PRO A 112 -10.00 -7.10 -11.42
N ASP A 113 -9.56 -7.82 -10.39
CA ASP A 113 -10.35 -8.04 -9.17
C ASP A 113 -10.13 -6.97 -8.09
N TYR A 114 -9.09 -6.15 -8.20
CA TYR A 114 -8.80 -5.08 -7.24
C TYR A 114 -8.20 -3.85 -7.92
N ASN A 115 -8.36 -2.69 -7.27
CA ASN A 115 -7.98 -1.40 -7.84
C ASN A 115 -7.32 -0.43 -6.83
N ILE A 116 -7.33 -0.78 -5.55
CA ILE A 116 -6.65 -0.03 -4.48
C ILE A 116 -5.61 -0.92 -3.82
N ALA A 117 -4.39 -0.44 -3.75
CA ALA A 117 -3.31 -1.00 -2.94
C ALA A 117 -3.21 -0.25 -1.62
N MET A 118 -2.82 -0.94 -0.56
CA MET A 118 -2.57 -0.40 0.77
C MET A 118 -1.19 -0.83 1.25
N VAL A 119 -0.49 0.07 1.94
CA VAL A 119 0.71 -0.27 2.73
C VAL A 119 0.60 0.39 4.10
N TYR A 120 0.75 -0.39 5.15
CA TYR A 120 0.90 0.06 6.53
C TYR A 120 2.36 -0.13 6.96
N PHE A 121 2.99 0.95 7.43
CA PHE A 121 4.39 1.00 7.85
C PHE A 121 4.48 0.69 9.35
N HIS A 122 4.59 -0.59 9.67
CA HIS A 122 4.54 -1.06 11.06
C HIS A 122 5.86 -0.83 11.81
N ARG A 123 6.98 -1.21 11.20
CA ARG A 123 8.33 -0.90 11.68
C ARG A 123 9.13 -0.32 10.51
N CYS A 124 9.40 0.95 10.56
CA CYS A 124 10.22 1.62 9.57
C CYS A 124 10.97 2.78 10.24
N ASP A 125 12.08 3.14 9.64
CA ASP A 125 12.99 4.18 10.12
C ASP A 125 13.11 5.36 9.16
N GLY A 126 12.13 5.54 8.30
CA GLY A 126 12.09 6.63 7.31
C GLY A 126 11.60 6.20 5.94
N SER A 127 11.58 7.17 5.04
CA SER A 127 10.96 7.07 3.72
C SER A 127 11.78 6.20 2.78
N GLN A 128 11.38 4.94 2.65
CA GLN A 128 11.99 3.98 1.72
C GLN A 128 10.99 3.50 0.66
N PHE A 129 9.77 4.05 0.69
CA PHE A 129 8.75 3.78 -0.31
C PHE A 129 8.74 4.89 -1.37
N HIS A 130 8.73 4.49 -2.63
CA HIS A 130 8.83 5.39 -3.75
C HIS A 130 7.78 5.07 -4.80
N PHE A 131 7.13 6.08 -5.34
CA PHE A 131 6.42 5.95 -6.61
C PHE A 131 7.36 6.19 -7.78
N PHE A 132 7.18 5.41 -8.84
CA PHE A 132 7.92 5.53 -10.09
C PHE A 132 6.99 6.00 -11.20
N ASP A 133 7.37 7.08 -11.88
CA ASP A 133 6.63 7.65 -12.99
C ASP A 133 7.39 7.53 -14.32
N SER A 134 7.16 6.45 -15.05
CA SER A 134 7.80 6.21 -16.34
C SER A 134 7.47 7.28 -17.38
N SER A 135 6.33 7.97 -17.26
CA SER A 135 5.98 9.06 -18.19
C SER A 135 6.90 10.27 -18.05
N TRP A 136 7.53 10.42 -16.91
CA TRP A 136 8.50 11.47 -16.65
C TRP A 136 9.78 11.33 -17.49
N THR A 137 10.20 10.08 -17.75
CA THR A 137 11.33 9.81 -18.64
C THR A 137 11.06 10.33 -20.06
N GLU A 138 9.86 10.14 -20.57
CA GLU A 138 9.46 10.65 -21.90
C GLU A 138 9.44 12.18 -21.91
N TYR A 139 8.95 12.79 -20.84
CA TYR A 139 8.91 14.23 -20.67
C TYR A 139 10.32 14.83 -20.64
N ARG A 140 11.24 14.26 -19.87
CA ARG A 140 12.66 14.66 -19.82
C ARG A 140 13.38 14.46 -21.15
N SER A 141 13.13 13.36 -21.85
CA SER A 141 13.77 13.08 -23.12
C SER A 141 13.42 14.10 -24.21
N SER A 142 12.28 14.81 -24.06
CA SER A 142 11.88 15.91 -24.94
C SER A 142 12.53 17.26 -24.58
N GLY A 143 13.22 17.35 -23.44
CA GLY A 143 13.78 18.60 -22.91
C GLY A 143 12.77 19.60 -22.38
N LEU A 144 11.51 19.20 -22.28
CA LEU A 144 10.43 20.10 -21.83
C LEU A 144 10.51 20.39 -20.33
N ASP A 145 11.02 19.49 -19.53
CA ASP A 145 11.27 19.67 -18.11
C ASP A 145 12.20 20.87 -17.86
N TYR A 146 13.29 20.96 -18.65
CA TYR A 146 14.23 22.07 -18.58
C TYR A 146 13.65 23.41 -19.04
N ILE A 147 12.87 23.38 -20.14
CA ILE A 147 12.30 24.58 -20.74
C ILE A 147 11.16 25.16 -19.91
N MET A 148 10.32 24.30 -19.38
CA MET A 148 9.09 24.72 -18.71
C MET A 148 9.26 24.84 -17.18
N ASN A 149 10.40 24.44 -16.63
CA ASN A 149 10.64 24.40 -15.19
C ASN A 149 9.48 23.72 -14.42
N VAL A 150 9.04 22.56 -14.93
CA VAL A 150 7.94 21.82 -14.33
C VAL A 150 8.46 21.08 -13.11
N PRO A 151 7.86 21.28 -11.93
CA PRO A 151 8.26 20.52 -10.75
C PRO A 151 7.83 19.06 -10.91
N GLY A 152 8.71 18.14 -10.58
CA GLY A 152 8.45 16.72 -10.57
C GLY A 152 9.73 15.91 -10.76
N ASP A 153 9.63 14.63 -10.54
CA ASP A 153 10.72 13.68 -10.74
C ASP A 153 10.14 12.33 -11.17
N GLU A 154 10.99 11.51 -11.83
CA GLU A 154 10.69 10.12 -12.17
C GLU A 154 10.42 9.27 -10.93
N VAL A 155 11.10 9.62 -9.83
CA VAL A 155 10.96 8.96 -8.54
C VAL A 155 10.45 9.96 -7.50
N SER A 156 9.27 9.68 -6.95
CA SER A 156 8.70 10.43 -5.84
C SER A 156 8.86 9.63 -4.56
N GLN A 157 9.82 10.04 -3.72
CA GLN A 157 9.97 9.48 -2.38
C GLN A 157 8.85 9.98 -1.47
N LEU A 158 8.17 9.06 -0.78
CA LEU A 158 7.15 9.43 0.19
C LEU A 158 7.80 9.69 1.56
N GLU A 159 7.36 10.75 2.21
CA GLU A 159 7.66 10.99 3.62
C GLU A 159 6.69 10.19 4.47
N VAL A 160 7.10 8.98 4.85
CA VAL A 160 6.34 8.07 5.72
C VAL A 160 7.13 7.75 6.97
N GLU A 161 6.42 7.54 8.06
CA GLU A 161 6.96 7.16 9.36
C GLU A 161 6.27 5.89 9.86
N GLN A 162 6.84 5.32 10.92
CA GLN A 162 6.19 4.21 11.62
C GLN A 162 4.77 4.61 12.07
N GLY A 163 3.82 3.72 11.81
CA GLY A 163 2.42 3.94 12.10
C GLY A 163 1.61 4.51 10.92
N ASP A 164 2.26 5.01 9.87
CA ASP A 164 1.56 5.51 8.70
C ASP A 164 0.93 4.40 7.88
N ILE A 165 -0.21 4.71 7.28
CA ILE A 165 -0.89 3.90 6.29
C ILE A 165 -1.10 4.72 5.03
N ILE A 166 -0.80 4.14 3.87
CA ILE A 166 -1.09 4.75 2.57
C ILE A 166 -2.04 3.87 1.77
N MET A 167 -2.88 4.51 0.96
CA MET A 167 -3.73 3.84 -0.03
C MET A 167 -3.61 4.56 -1.37
N PHE A 168 -3.50 3.80 -2.45
CA PHE A 168 -3.26 4.33 -3.80
C PHE A 168 -3.78 3.37 -4.88
N PRO A 169 -4.01 3.86 -6.11
CA PRO A 169 -4.40 3.01 -7.23
C PRO A 169 -3.37 1.92 -7.53
N THR A 170 -3.83 0.69 -7.73
CA THR A 170 -2.97 -0.49 -7.96
C THR A 170 -2.09 -0.41 -9.21
N ASN A 171 -2.44 0.44 -10.16
CA ASN A 171 -1.68 0.65 -11.39
C ASN A 171 -0.48 1.61 -11.24
N TYR A 172 -0.26 2.19 -10.05
CA TYR A 172 0.91 3.04 -9.82
C TYR A 172 2.15 2.18 -9.61
N PRO A 173 3.16 2.30 -10.50
CA PRO A 173 4.44 1.64 -10.27
C PRO A 173 5.10 2.21 -9.01
N HIS A 174 5.61 1.33 -8.17
CA HIS A 174 6.27 1.69 -6.93
C HIS A 174 7.37 0.69 -6.60
N PHE A 175 8.25 1.08 -5.69
CA PHE A 175 9.33 0.23 -5.23
C PHE A 175 9.73 0.58 -3.80
N VAL A 176 10.50 -0.29 -3.18
CA VAL A 176 11.06 -0.08 -1.84
C VAL A 176 12.57 -0.14 -1.94
N SER A 177 13.25 0.96 -1.56
CA SER A 177 14.71 1.00 -1.56
C SER A 177 15.32 0.04 -0.53
N PRO A 178 16.59 -0.36 -0.69
CA PRO A 178 17.24 -1.29 0.23
C PRO A 178 17.17 -0.82 1.68
N ASN A 179 16.89 -1.76 2.59
CA ASN A 179 17.05 -1.52 4.01
C ASN A 179 18.56 -1.45 4.33
N MET A 180 19.06 -0.26 4.61
CA MET A 180 20.48 -0.01 4.87
C MET A 180 20.84 -0.13 6.35
N ARG A 181 19.94 -0.65 7.18
CA ARG A 181 20.11 -0.80 8.62
C ARG A 181 19.97 -2.24 9.07
N GLU A 182 20.56 -2.54 10.24
CA GLU A 182 20.42 -3.85 10.89
C GLU A 182 19.00 -4.05 11.45
N GLU A 183 18.30 -2.94 11.79
CA GLU A 183 16.94 -3.02 12.31
C GLU A 183 15.97 -3.53 11.24
N LEU A 184 15.11 -4.42 11.71
CA LEU A 184 14.11 -5.05 10.87
C LEU A 184 13.02 -4.06 10.46
N ARG A 185 12.82 -3.89 9.15
CA ARG A 185 11.67 -3.17 8.62
C ARG A 185 10.53 -4.15 8.32
N ILE A 186 9.32 -3.77 8.74
CA ILE A 186 8.10 -4.55 8.54
C ILE A 186 7.01 -3.65 7.97
N THR A 187 6.40 -4.10 6.89
CA THR A 187 5.21 -3.48 6.32
C THR A 187 4.11 -4.51 6.13
N PHE A 188 2.86 -4.08 6.29
CA PHE A 188 1.70 -4.85 5.87
C PHE A 188 1.21 -4.27 4.56
N ALA A 189 0.96 -5.11 3.60
CA ALA A 189 0.42 -4.71 2.32
C ALA A 189 -0.88 -5.46 2.02
N GLY A 190 -1.74 -4.86 1.19
CA GLY A 190 -2.99 -5.49 0.81
C GLY A 190 -3.56 -4.91 -0.48
N ASN A 191 -4.37 -5.71 -1.14
CA ASN A 191 -5.12 -5.32 -2.33
C ASN A 191 -6.61 -5.32 -2.01
N PHE A 192 -7.28 -4.26 -2.43
CA PHE A 192 -8.69 -4.03 -2.18
C PHE A 192 -9.43 -3.72 -3.47
N LYS A 193 -10.66 -4.17 -3.54
CA LYS A 193 -11.62 -3.75 -4.55
C LYS A 193 -12.47 -2.62 -3.98
N MET A 194 -12.29 -1.42 -4.52
CA MET A 194 -13.25 -0.35 -4.32
C MET A 194 -14.40 -0.54 -5.30
N GLN A 195 -15.58 -0.76 -4.78
CA GLN A 195 -16.76 -1.04 -5.57
C GLN A 195 -17.99 -0.29 -5.03
N ARG A 196 -19.04 -0.24 -5.83
CA ARG A 196 -20.32 0.31 -5.39
C ARG A 196 -20.87 -0.55 -4.26
N ARG A 197 -21.27 0.10 -3.17
CA ARG A 197 -21.94 -0.57 -2.06
C ARG A 197 -23.28 -1.15 -2.54
N PRO A 198 -23.58 -2.41 -2.26
CA PRO A 198 -24.89 -2.99 -2.58
C PRO A 198 -26.00 -2.20 -1.86
N MET A 199 -27.02 -1.77 -2.61
CA MET A 199 -28.20 -1.13 -2.01
C MET A 199 -28.94 -2.15 -1.15
N THR A 200 -29.22 -1.79 0.09
CA THR A 200 -30.10 -2.60 0.93
C THR A 200 -31.56 -2.45 0.45
N ILE A 201 -32.37 -3.50 0.58
CA ILE A 201 -33.79 -3.50 0.13
C ILE A 201 -34.59 -2.33 0.76
N ARG A 202 -34.13 -1.75 1.89
CA ARG A 202 -34.77 -0.61 2.55
C ARG A 202 -34.55 0.72 1.80
N GLU A 203 -33.54 0.82 0.95
CA GLU A 203 -33.23 2.04 0.20
C GLU A 203 -33.93 2.11 -1.15
N VAL A 204 -34.63 1.03 -1.54
CA VAL A 204 -35.37 0.92 -2.82
C VAL A 204 -36.86 1.32 -2.66
N THR A 205 -37.34 1.57 -1.46
CA THR A 205 -38.73 2.00 -1.23
C THR A 205 -38.78 3.52 -1.30
N LEU A 206 -39.05 4.05 -2.49
CA LEU A 206 -39.57 5.39 -2.72
C LEU A 206 -41.06 5.41 -2.50
#